data_7e21544f6835e465bfd14402d5181808
#
_entry.id   7e21544f6835e465bfd14402d5181808
#
_cell.length_a   1.000
_cell.length_b   1.000
_cell.length_c   1.000
_cell.angle_alpha   90.00
_cell.angle_beta   90.00
_cell.angle_gamma   90.00
#
_symmetry.space_group_name_H-M   'P 1'
#
loop_
_entity.id
_entity.type
_entity.pdbx_description
1 polymer ?
#
loop_
_entity_poly.entity_id
_entity_poly.type
_entity_poly.pdbx_seq_one_letter_code
_entity_poly.pdbx_strand_id
1 'polypeptide(L)'
;HSIYLSEKGNKNPRPKEQRSVSIFERTSVVSSRILRELFADVTKTWKLKYLSEKVNCSIGQVSKLMKVLIENAWVEKLPDGYKVIDPESLLLEWSKDYGKKEITSYACYSLDNISAIEERLKELKTDTGIDSYLTGLSGGVRYTPVVRYNKVHVYIAPEDIQEAIRYLDMKEVNSGSNVVIFPLEN
;
A
#
# COMPACT_ATOMS: atom_id res chain seq x y z
N HIS A 1 -47.70 -52.86 -3.23
CA HIS A 1 -46.63 -52.37 -4.11
C HIS A 1 -46.14 -51.01 -3.55
N SER A 2 -44.97 -51.03 -2.87
CA SER A 2 -44.33 -49.81 -2.37
C SER A 2 -43.32 -49.36 -3.43
N ILE A 3 -43.48 -48.13 -3.90
CA ILE A 3 -42.53 -47.49 -4.82
C ILE A 3 -41.55 -46.71 -3.98
N TYR A 4 -40.28 -47.15 -3.93
CA TYR A 4 -39.17 -46.38 -3.37
C TYR A 4 -38.61 -45.43 -4.43
N LEU A 5 -38.89 -44.14 -4.30
CA LEU A 5 -38.20 -43.10 -5.06
C LEU A 5 -36.87 -42.74 -4.36
N SER A 6 -35.76 -43.20 -4.90
CA SER A 6 -34.42 -42.80 -4.51
C SER A 6 -34.08 -41.50 -5.24
N GLU A 7 -34.25 -40.35 -4.61
CA GLU A 7 -33.67 -39.09 -5.07
C GLU A 7 -32.16 -39.08 -4.82
N LYS A 8 -31.37 -39.42 -5.82
CA LYS A 8 -29.96 -39.06 -5.84
C LYS A 8 -29.86 -37.55 -6.06
N GLY A 9 -29.77 -36.81 -4.96
CA GLY A 9 -29.47 -35.37 -5.00
C GLY A 9 -28.15 -35.12 -5.73
N ASN A 10 -28.25 -34.58 -6.93
CA ASN A 10 -27.12 -34.04 -7.67
C ASN A 10 -26.60 -32.85 -6.85
N LYS A 11 -25.53 -33.06 -6.06
CA LYS A 11 -24.78 -31.97 -5.45
C LYS A 11 -24.13 -31.20 -6.60
N ASN A 12 -24.83 -30.15 -7.06
CA ASN A 12 -24.19 -29.14 -7.88
C ASN A 12 -22.91 -28.70 -7.15
N PRO A 13 -21.72 -28.93 -7.71
CA PRO A 13 -20.53 -28.40 -7.11
C PRO A 13 -20.73 -26.88 -7.03
N ARG A 14 -20.72 -26.33 -5.82
CA ARG A 14 -20.67 -24.86 -5.66
C ARG A 14 -19.60 -24.36 -6.59
N PRO A 15 -19.85 -23.33 -7.42
CA PRO A 15 -18.80 -22.72 -8.20
C PRO A 15 -17.66 -22.41 -7.20
N LYS A 16 -16.49 -23.01 -7.41
CA LYS A 16 -15.30 -22.54 -6.72
C LYS A 16 -15.24 -21.07 -7.08
N GLU A 17 -15.41 -20.16 -6.10
CA GLU A 17 -15.03 -18.78 -6.26
C GLU A 17 -13.60 -18.85 -6.80
N GLN A 18 -13.46 -18.59 -8.08
CA GLN A 18 -12.15 -18.31 -8.66
C GLN A 18 -11.72 -17.04 -7.93
N ARG A 19 -10.90 -17.22 -6.88
CA ARG A 19 -10.18 -16.12 -6.30
C ARG A 19 -9.46 -15.47 -7.47
N SER A 20 -9.95 -14.34 -7.90
CA SER A 20 -9.25 -13.53 -8.89
C SER A 20 -7.90 -13.20 -8.27
N VAL A 21 -6.88 -13.92 -8.72
CA VAL A 21 -5.48 -13.64 -8.34
C VAL A 21 -5.25 -12.23 -8.84
N SER A 22 -5.01 -11.28 -7.94
CA SER A 22 -4.73 -9.91 -8.33
C SER A 22 -3.54 -9.93 -9.30
N ILE A 23 -3.64 -9.17 -10.37
CA ILE A 23 -2.59 -9.03 -11.38
C ILE A 23 -1.27 -8.60 -10.72
N PHE A 24 -1.37 -7.94 -9.58
CA PHE A 24 -0.26 -7.43 -8.78
C PHE A 24 0.14 -8.35 -7.60
N GLU A 25 -0.47 -9.51 -7.40
CA GLU A 25 -0.21 -10.42 -6.26
C GLU A 25 1.28 -10.84 -6.14
N ARG A 26 2.03 -10.65 -7.22
CA ARG A 26 3.49 -10.83 -7.29
C ARG A 26 4.21 -9.54 -7.63
N THR A 27 3.62 -8.39 -7.31
CA THR A 27 4.20 -7.10 -7.65
C THR A 27 5.55 -6.96 -6.94
N SER A 28 6.61 -6.96 -7.71
CA SER A 28 7.95 -6.68 -7.20
C SER A 28 8.04 -5.23 -6.73
N VAL A 29 8.97 -4.95 -5.83
CA VAL A 29 9.30 -3.58 -5.40
C VAL A 29 9.49 -2.64 -6.60
N VAL A 30 10.10 -3.15 -7.68
CA VAL A 30 10.31 -2.40 -8.93
C VAL A 30 8.99 -2.01 -9.58
N SER A 31 8.02 -2.94 -9.68
CA SER A 31 6.69 -2.63 -10.26
C SER A 31 5.97 -1.57 -9.45
N SER A 32 6.03 -1.65 -8.11
CA SER A 32 5.45 -0.63 -7.23
C SER A 32 6.10 0.75 -7.43
N ARG A 33 7.42 0.81 -7.62
CA ARG A 33 8.12 2.06 -7.94
C ARG A 33 7.67 2.65 -9.28
N ILE A 34 7.52 1.81 -10.31
CA ILE A 34 7.03 2.26 -11.62
C ILE A 34 5.60 2.80 -11.50
N LEU A 35 4.71 2.10 -10.81
CA LEU A 35 3.32 2.54 -10.60
C LEU A 35 3.28 3.89 -9.87
N ARG A 36 4.08 4.09 -8.83
CA ARG A 36 4.18 5.39 -8.12
C ARG A 36 4.58 6.53 -9.06
N GLU A 37 5.53 6.29 -9.97
CA GLU A 37 5.92 7.29 -10.96
C GLU A 37 4.79 7.61 -11.94
N LEU A 38 4.05 6.59 -12.41
CA LEU A 38 2.89 6.79 -13.28
C LEU A 38 1.80 7.61 -12.59
N PHE A 39 1.57 7.36 -11.32
CA PHE A 39 0.59 8.11 -10.52
C PHE A 39 1.05 9.51 -10.11
N ALA A 40 2.36 9.78 -10.08
CA ALA A 40 2.87 11.13 -9.77
C ALA A 40 2.40 12.18 -10.80
N ASP A 41 2.18 11.77 -12.04
CA ASP A 41 1.56 12.59 -13.08
C ASP A 41 0.85 11.72 -14.11
N VAL A 42 -0.45 11.50 -13.91
CA VAL A 42 -1.29 10.68 -14.80
C VAL A 42 -1.57 11.33 -16.16
N THR A 43 -1.28 12.62 -16.31
CA THR A 43 -1.48 13.34 -17.57
C THR A 43 -0.32 13.20 -18.53
N LYS A 44 0.84 12.81 -18.00
CA LYS A 44 2.10 12.72 -18.72
C LYS A 44 2.17 11.50 -19.65
N THR A 45 2.82 11.67 -20.79
CA THR A 45 3.26 10.55 -21.64
C THR A 45 4.65 10.08 -21.21
N TRP A 46 4.77 8.79 -20.89
CA TRP A 46 5.94 8.19 -20.30
C TRP A 46 6.76 7.38 -21.31
N LYS A 47 8.06 7.60 -21.36
CA LYS A 47 8.99 6.78 -22.17
C LYS A 47 9.59 5.67 -21.31
N LEU A 48 9.70 4.44 -21.83
CA LEU A 48 10.27 3.30 -21.10
C LEU A 48 11.66 3.58 -20.56
N LYS A 49 12.52 4.21 -21.37
CA LYS A 49 13.89 4.57 -20.96
C LYS A 49 13.88 5.52 -19.77
N TYR A 50 13.06 6.56 -19.82
CA TYR A 50 12.96 7.53 -18.72
C TYR A 50 12.48 6.87 -17.42
N LEU A 51 11.46 6.02 -17.49
CA LEU A 51 10.97 5.28 -16.30
C LEU A 51 12.04 4.33 -15.76
N SER A 52 12.76 3.61 -16.64
CA SER A 52 13.82 2.69 -16.22
C SER A 52 14.96 3.40 -15.46
N GLU A 53 15.38 4.56 -15.97
CA GLU A 53 16.39 5.40 -15.34
C GLU A 53 15.89 5.95 -13.98
N LYS A 54 14.66 6.47 -13.95
CA LYS A 54 14.10 7.10 -12.77
C LYS A 54 13.89 6.14 -11.59
N VAL A 55 13.47 4.90 -11.88
CA VAL A 55 13.24 3.87 -10.84
C VAL A 55 14.43 2.93 -10.64
N ASN A 56 15.53 3.18 -11.33
CA ASN A 56 16.74 2.36 -11.31
C ASN A 56 16.44 0.87 -11.57
N CYS A 57 15.89 0.58 -12.77
CA CYS A 57 15.58 -0.78 -13.18
C CYS A 57 15.85 -0.99 -14.69
N SER A 58 15.76 -2.23 -15.17
CA SER A 58 15.93 -2.51 -16.60
C SER A 58 14.72 -2.07 -17.42
N ILE A 59 14.95 -1.66 -18.68
CA ILE A 59 13.88 -1.34 -19.64
C ILE A 59 12.95 -2.54 -19.83
N GLY A 60 13.48 -3.78 -19.77
CA GLY A 60 12.70 -5.00 -19.88
C GLY A 60 11.69 -5.17 -18.76
N GLN A 61 12.03 -4.78 -17.52
CA GLN A 61 11.09 -4.80 -16.39
C GLN A 61 9.96 -3.79 -16.59
N VAL A 62 10.29 -2.56 -17.03
CA VAL A 62 9.28 -1.55 -17.36
C VAL A 62 8.37 -2.03 -18.49
N SER A 63 8.95 -2.55 -19.57
CA SER A 63 8.20 -3.06 -20.75
C SER A 63 7.24 -4.20 -20.36
N LYS A 64 7.68 -5.12 -19.49
CA LYS A 64 6.86 -6.23 -19.01
C LYS A 64 5.65 -5.72 -18.23
N LEU A 65 5.84 -4.74 -17.34
CA LEU A 65 4.72 -4.14 -16.60
C LEU A 65 3.79 -3.39 -17.56
N MET A 66 4.33 -2.53 -18.44
CA MET A 66 3.51 -1.78 -19.40
C MET A 66 2.64 -2.69 -20.28
N LYS A 67 3.14 -3.87 -20.68
CA LYS A 67 2.35 -4.85 -21.42
C LYS A 67 1.11 -5.28 -20.62
N VAL A 68 1.29 -5.61 -19.34
CA VAL A 68 0.18 -5.97 -18.44
C VAL A 68 -0.83 -4.83 -18.30
N LEU A 69 -0.33 -3.59 -18.14
CA LEU A 69 -1.20 -2.41 -18.00
C LEU A 69 -2.02 -2.12 -19.27
N ILE A 70 -1.44 -2.37 -20.45
CA ILE A 70 -2.12 -2.22 -21.75
C ILE A 70 -3.17 -3.33 -21.92
N GLU A 71 -2.82 -4.58 -21.63
CA GLU A 71 -3.74 -5.72 -21.72
C GLU A 71 -5.00 -5.53 -20.86
N ASN A 72 -4.89 -4.74 -19.78
CA ASN A 72 -6.03 -4.39 -18.90
C ASN A 72 -6.65 -3.02 -19.21
N ALA A 73 -6.26 -2.37 -20.30
CA ALA A 73 -6.78 -1.09 -20.74
C ALA A 73 -6.61 0.07 -19.72
N TRP A 74 -5.61 -0.01 -18.84
CA TRP A 74 -5.28 1.08 -17.91
C TRP A 74 -4.26 2.08 -18.48
N VAL A 75 -3.50 1.61 -19.46
CA VAL A 75 -2.47 2.38 -20.15
C VAL A 75 -2.64 2.21 -21.66
N GLU A 76 -2.47 3.28 -22.41
CA GLU A 76 -2.44 3.28 -23.87
C GLU A 76 -1.02 3.51 -24.37
N LYS A 77 -0.66 2.81 -25.45
CA LYS A 77 0.58 3.05 -26.16
C LYS A 77 0.37 4.09 -27.24
N LEU A 78 1.06 5.22 -27.16
CA LEU A 78 1.07 6.30 -28.13
C LEU A 78 2.36 6.28 -28.96
N PRO A 79 2.44 7.02 -30.09
CA PRO A 79 3.65 7.11 -30.89
C PRO A 79 4.88 7.62 -30.13
N ASP A 80 4.67 8.49 -29.15
CA ASP A 80 5.69 9.15 -28.33
C ASP A 80 5.89 8.53 -26.93
N GLY A 81 5.09 7.50 -26.58
CA GLY A 81 5.25 6.83 -25.28
C GLY A 81 4.01 6.08 -24.79
N TYR A 82 3.79 6.13 -23.50
CA TYR A 82 2.72 5.44 -22.79
C TYR A 82 1.96 6.42 -21.90
N LYS A 83 0.65 6.39 -21.93
CA LYS A 83 -0.21 7.27 -21.12
C LYS A 83 -1.19 6.47 -20.28
N VAL A 84 -1.35 6.85 -19.02
CA VAL A 84 -2.41 6.30 -18.15
C VAL A 84 -3.75 6.85 -18.62
N ILE A 85 -4.71 5.96 -18.91
CA ILE A 85 -6.05 6.30 -19.40
C ILE A 85 -7.15 5.98 -18.40
N ASP A 86 -6.92 5.02 -17.50
CA ASP A 86 -7.84 4.68 -16.41
C ASP A 86 -7.07 4.55 -15.08
N PRO A 87 -6.71 5.68 -14.46
CA PRO A 87 -5.97 5.68 -13.21
C PRO A 87 -6.79 5.14 -12.04
N GLU A 88 -8.10 5.31 -12.04
CA GLU A 88 -8.99 4.89 -10.95
C GLU A 88 -9.02 3.36 -10.84
N SER A 89 -9.33 2.68 -11.94
CA SER A 89 -9.35 1.20 -11.99
C SER A 89 -7.97 0.60 -11.71
N LEU A 90 -6.90 1.23 -12.21
CA LEU A 90 -5.53 0.81 -11.95
C LEU A 90 -5.19 0.90 -10.46
N LEU A 91 -5.52 2.03 -9.81
CA LEU A 91 -5.27 2.23 -8.38
C LEU A 91 -6.09 1.25 -7.53
N LEU A 92 -7.37 1.05 -7.89
CA LEU A 92 -8.25 0.12 -7.20
C LEU A 92 -7.71 -1.32 -7.27
N GLU A 93 -7.25 -1.76 -8.43
CA GLU A 93 -6.68 -3.10 -8.58
C GLU A 93 -5.36 -3.23 -7.80
N TRP A 94 -4.49 -2.23 -7.88
CA TRP A 94 -3.24 -2.24 -7.12
C TRP A 94 -3.47 -2.24 -5.61
N SER A 95 -4.49 -1.52 -5.11
CA SER A 95 -4.83 -1.46 -3.69
C SER A 95 -5.28 -2.81 -3.10
N LYS A 96 -5.82 -3.71 -3.91
CA LYS A 96 -6.26 -5.05 -3.46
C LYS A 96 -5.11 -5.90 -2.91
N ASP A 97 -3.90 -5.65 -3.33
CA ASP A 97 -2.72 -6.38 -2.85
C ASP A 97 -2.23 -5.89 -1.49
N TYR A 98 -2.41 -4.60 -1.20
CA TYR A 98 -2.00 -4.04 0.08
C TYR A 98 -2.79 -4.57 1.27
N GLY A 99 -4.06 -4.94 1.09
CA GLY A 99 -4.90 -5.49 2.15
C GLY A 99 -4.63 -6.96 2.50
N LYS A 100 -3.79 -7.65 1.72
CA LYS A 100 -3.51 -9.08 1.91
C LYS A 100 -2.25 -9.38 2.72
N LYS A 101 -1.36 -8.41 2.89
CA LYS A 101 -0.16 -8.58 3.71
C LYS A 101 -0.50 -8.34 5.17
N GLU A 102 -0.28 -9.34 6.01
CA GLU A 102 -0.18 -9.12 7.45
C GLU A 102 1.04 -8.24 7.70
N ILE A 103 0.79 -6.97 8.01
CA ILE A 103 1.86 -6.03 8.34
C ILE A 103 2.07 -6.11 9.85
N THR A 104 3.23 -6.57 10.28
CA THR A 104 3.64 -6.45 11.67
C THR A 104 3.54 -5.00 12.10
N SER A 105 2.96 -4.74 13.27
CA SER A 105 2.83 -3.39 13.78
C SER A 105 2.89 -3.37 15.29
N TYR A 106 3.35 -2.26 15.85
CA TYR A 106 3.40 -2.00 17.28
C TYR A 106 2.28 -1.03 17.65
N ALA A 107 1.31 -1.52 18.40
CA ALA A 107 0.21 -0.70 18.89
C ALA A 107 0.63 -0.01 20.20
N CYS A 108 0.77 1.31 20.16
CA CYS A 108 1.25 2.10 21.29
C CYS A 108 0.19 3.09 21.77
N TYR A 109 0.28 3.43 23.04
CA TYR A 109 -0.50 4.48 23.66
C TYR A 109 0.41 5.57 24.21
N SER A 110 0.09 6.82 23.88
CA SER A 110 0.65 8.03 24.45
C SER A 110 -0.43 8.81 25.21
N LEU A 111 -0.04 9.51 26.27
CA LEU A 111 -0.91 10.45 26.99
C LEU A 111 -1.12 11.75 26.20
N ASP A 112 -0.24 12.03 25.25
CA ASP A 112 -0.30 13.22 24.41
C ASP A 112 -1.48 13.15 23.42
N ASN A 113 -1.98 14.31 23.05
CA ASN A 113 -2.95 14.42 21.95
C ASN A 113 -2.25 14.24 20.60
N ILE A 114 -3.02 14.00 19.54
CA ILE A 114 -2.52 13.71 18.19
C ILE A 114 -1.52 14.78 17.69
N SER A 115 -1.83 16.06 17.87
CA SER A 115 -0.97 17.15 17.42
C SER A 115 0.39 17.18 18.16
N ALA A 116 0.39 16.91 19.46
CA ALA A 116 1.60 16.84 20.26
C ALA A 116 2.45 15.61 19.88
N ILE A 117 1.83 14.45 19.64
CA ILE A 117 2.52 13.26 19.15
C ILE A 117 3.21 13.54 17.82
N GLU A 118 2.51 14.18 16.88
CA GLU A 118 3.06 14.50 15.55
C GLU A 118 4.19 15.54 15.62
N GLU A 119 4.12 16.49 16.53
CA GLU A 119 5.21 17.45 16.74
C GLU A 119 6.46 16.76 17.30
N ARG A 120 6.31 15.93 18.33
CA ARG A 120 7.41 15.13 18.87
C ARG A 120 8.01 14.15 17.86
N LEU A 121 7.21 13.62 16.91
CA LEU A 121 7.72 12.82 15.80
C LEU A 121 8.60 13.63 14.84
N LYS A 122 8.35 14.93 14.66
CA LYS A 122 9.24 15.80 13.88
C LYS A 122 10.54 16.07 14.62
N GLU A 123 10.45 16.30 15.95
CA GLU A 123 11.61 16.53 16.82
C GLU A 123 12.50 15.28 16.92
N LEU A 124 11.93 14.09 16.84
CA LEU A 124 12.61 12.79 16.92
C LEU A 124 13.84 12.74 16.00
N LYS A 125 13.72 13.21 14.75
CA LYS A 125 14.84 13.26 13.80
C LYS A 125 15.96 14.19 14.27
N THR A 126 15.59 15.35 14.80
CA THR A 126 16.56 16.36 15.24
C THR A 126 17.31 15.90 16.48
N ASP A 127 16.61 15.28 17.43
CA ASP A 127 17.13 14.96 18.75
C ASP A 127 17.86 13.60 18.79
N THR A 128 17.42 12.64 17.99
CA THR A 128 17.95 11.27 18.01
C THR A 128 18.55 10.80 16.67
N GLY A 129 18.27 11.50 15.57
CA GLY A 129 18.64 11.08 14.23
C GLY A 129 17.68 10.07 13.60
N ILE A 130 16.66 9.62 14.33
CA ILE A 130 15.69 8.60 13.87
C ILE A 130 14.72 9.19 12.86
N ASP A 131 14.62 8.56 11.69
CA ASP A 131 13.63 8.93 10.68
C ASP A 131 12.25 8.34 10.98
N SER A 132 11.22 9.17 10.82
CA SER A 132 9.83 8.77 10.95
C SER A 132 8.99 9.29 9.79
N TYR A 133 8.07 8.46 9.28
CA TYR A 133 7.24 8.81 8.12
C TYR A 133 5.77 8.56 8.41
N LEU A 134 4.97 9.63 8.49
CA LEU A 134 3.52 9.50 8.68
C LEU A 134 2.88 8.74 7.52
N THR A 135 1.95 7.84 7.84
CA THR A 135 1.24 7.01 6.86
C THR A 135 -0.25 6.89 7.19
N GLY A 136 -1.00 6.09 6.43
CA GLY A 136 -2.42 5.92 6.61
C GLY A 136 -3.17 7.26 6.60
N LEU A 137 -4.14 7.44 7.49
CA LEU A 137 -4.91 8.69 7.57
C LEU A 137 -4.06 9.86 8.05
N SER A 138 -3.15 9.65 9.01
CA SER A 138 -2.28 10.72 9.51
C SER A 138 -1.31 11.25 8.44
N GLY A 139 -0.87 10.40 7.51
CA GLY A 139 -0.12 10.84 6.32
C GLY A 139 -1.01 11.43 5.24
N GLY A 140 -2.13 10.78 4.94
CA GLY A 140 -3.04 11.14 3.84
C GLY A 140 -3.66 12.52 3.97
N VAL A 141 -4.00 12.97 5.20
CA VAL A 141 -4.59 14.30 5.42
C VAL A 141 -3.65 15.45 5.07
N ARG A 142 -2.34 15.20 4.93
CA ARG A 142 -1.36 16.21 4.48
C ARG A 142 -1.55 16.59 3.01
N TYR A 143 -2.14 15.68 2.23
CA TYR A 143 -2.44 15.89 0.81
C TYR A 143 -3.90 16.29 0.60
N THR A 144 -4.82 15.70 1.37
CA THR A 144 -6.26 15.94 1.23
C THR A 144 -6.93 15.93 2.60
N PRO A 145 -7.21 17.09 3.21
CA PRO A 145 -7.71 17.20 4.58
C PRO A 145 -9.22 16.96 4.68
N VAL A 146 -9.68 15.78 4.21
CA VAL A 146 -11.11 15.42 4.17
C VAL A 146 -11.58 14.53 5.34
N VAL A 147 -10.64 13.98 6.11
CA VAL A 147 -10.95 13.00 7.17
C VAL A 147 -10.34 13.43 8.51
N ARG A 148 -11.11 13.29 9.58
CA ARG A 148 -10.57 13.38 10.94
C ARG A 148 -10.03 12.01 11.36
N TYR A 149 -8.93 11.99 12.09
CA TYR A 149 -8.34 10.78 12.63
C TYR A 149 -8.00 10.97 14.12
N ASN A 150 -8.03 9.85 14.82
CA ASN A 150 -7.75 9.77 16.26
C ASN A 150 -6.57 8.84 16.56
N LYS A 151 -5.83 8.44 15.55
CA LYS A 151 -4.71 7.51 15.66
C LYS A 151 -3.63 7.91 14.67
N VAL A 152 -2.41 8.08 15.18
CA VAL A 152 -1.22 8.33 14.37
C VAL A 152 -0.69 7.00 13.81
N HIS A 153 -0.45 6.95 12.51
CA HIS A 153 0.21 5.85 11.85
C HIS A 153 1.55 6.33 11.32
N VAL A 154 2.63 5.62 11.65
CA VAL A 154 4.00 6.03 11.32
C VAL A 154 4.88 4.84 10.96
N TYR A 155 5.74 5.00 9.96
CA TYR A 155 6.83 4.08 9.67
C TYR A 155 8.09 4.52 10.39
N ILE A 156 8.80 3.58 11.01
CA ILE A 156 10.12 3.76 11.65
C ILE A 156 10.97 2.54 11.30
N ALA A 157 12.29 2.71 11.13
CA ALA A 157 13.20 1.60 10.89
C ALA A 157 13.11 0.58 12.03
N PRO A 158 13.13 -0.74 11.75
CA PRO A 158 12.93 -1.78 12.77
C PRO A 158 13.86 -1.65 13.97
N GLU A 159 15.12 -1.29 13.73
CA GLU A 159 16.16 -1.09 14.75
C GLU A 159 15.89 0.08 15.69
N ASP A 160 15.15 1.11 15.23
CA ASP A 160 14.93 2.35 15.94
C ASP A 160 13.59 2.36 16.72
N ILE A 161 12.70 1.38 16.50
CA ILE A 161 11.34 1.39 17.07
C ILE A 161 11.34 1.50 18.59
N GLN A 162 12.18 0.73 19.27
CA GLN A 162 12.20 0.70 20.74
C GLN A 162 12.76 2.03 21.32
N GLU A 163 13.68 2.66 20.63
CA GLU A 163 14.21 3.97 21.02
C GLU A 163 13.16 5.06 20.79
N ALA A 164 12.46 5.04 19.67
CA ALA A 164 11.37 5.95 19.39
C ALA A 164 10.22 5.83 20.40
N ILE A 165 9.84 4.61 20.82
CA ILE A 165 8.83 4.37 21.85
C ILE A 165 9.25 5.04 23.17
N ARG A 166 10.52 4.88 23.57
CA ARG A 166 11.05 5.51 24.78
C ARG A 166 11.10 7.04 24.69
N TYR A 167 11.61 7.57 23.59
CA TYR A 167 11.68 9.00 23.35
C TYR A 167 10.30 9.69 23.40
N LEU A 168 9.29 9.03 22.79
CA LEU A 168 7.92 9.54 22.73
C LEU A 168 7.09 9.25 24.00
N ASP A 169 7.71 8.65 25.02
CA ASP A 169 7.05 8.24 26.29
C ASP A 169 5.77 7.42 26.04
N MET A 170 5.85 6.47 25.11
CA MET A 170 4.74 5.59 24.76
C MET A 170 4.85 4.23 25.45
N LYS A 171 3.71 3.54 25.56
CA LYS A 171 3.63 2.15 26.02
C LYS A 171 2.96 1.28 24.95
N GLU A 172 3.52 0.10 24.69
CA GLU A 172 2.86 -0.91 23.89
C GLU A 172 1.60 -1.41 24.62
N VAL A 173 0.48 -1.52 23.90
CA VAL A 173 -0.81 -1.91 24.43
C VAL A 173 -1.54 -2.90 23.52
N ASN A 174 -2.33 -3.79 24.11
CA ASN A 174 -3.14 -4.73 23.33
C ASN A 174 -4.44 -4.09 22.80
N SER A 175 -4.87 -2.97 23.39
CA SER A 175 -6.11 -2.26 23.01
C SER A 175 -5.99 -0.78 23.36
N GLY A 176 -6.83 0.06 22.72
CA GLY A 176 -6.88 1.49 23.02
C GLY A 176 -5.69 2.31 22.53
N SER A 177 -4.88 1.77 21.59
CA SER A 177 -3.75 2.51 21.02
C SER A 177 -4.20 3.78 20.29
N ASN A 178 -3.42 4.85 20.43
CA ASN A 178 -3.56 6.09 19.65
C ASN A 178 -2.35 6.31 18.71
N VAL A 179 -1.35 5.40 18.75
CA VAL A 179 -0.22 5.36 17.80
C VAL A 179 -0.06 3.92 17.30
N VAL A 180 0.21 3.78 16.01
CA VAL A 180 0.60 2.50 15.39
C VAL A 180 1.89 2.71 14.62
N ILE A 181 2.92 1.98 15.03
CA ILE A 181 4.23 2.01 14.37
C ILE A 181 4.34 0.80 13.46
N PHE A 182 4.70 1.03 12.22
CA PHE A 182 5.00 0.01 11.22
C PHE A 182 6.51 -0.05 10.99
N PRO A 183 7.12 -1.24 10.98
CA PRO A 183 8.50 -1.39 10.55
C PRO A 183 8.65 -0.92 9.10
N LEU A 184 9.62 -0.03 8.85
CA LEU A 184 9.99 0.39 7.50
C LEU A 184 10.87 -0.72 6.87
N GLU A 185 10.27 -1.57 6.07
CA GLU A 185 11.01 -2.56 5.27
C GLU A 185 11.66 -1.85 4.07
N ASN A 186 12.96 -2.08 3.87
CA ASN A 186 13.75 -1.58 2.74
C ASN A 186 13.42 -2.27 1.41
#